data_eedbed549329b15573b99960c9496127
#
_entry.id   eedbed549329b15573b99960c9496127
#
_cell.length_a   1.000
_cell.length_b   1.000
_cell.length_c   1.000
_cell.angle_alpha   90.00
_cell.angle_beta   90.00
_cell.angle_gamma   90.00
#
_symmetry.space_group_name_H-M   'P 1'
#
loop_
_entity.id
_entity.type
_entity.pdbx_description
1 polymer ?
#
loop_
_entity_poly.entity_id
_entity_poly.type
_entity_poly.pdbx_seq_one_letter_code
_entity_poly.pdbx_strand_id
1 'polypeptide(L)'
;MTTQTGMDALDDYTERVKTAVSQISFIKTVGVYPEIPAGFDTPAVFFEVEGWDPSDDVVSGSAMSVELKCNLYLLREFAADQYGQKARNAAMFMTGWINGRPFGPATKPAEFTGVQESDWMKDGKAVSSHSVWCVSFSQVVGVGTDPFAPPEDAPLLKEIFVGFAPDIGKEHEADYERVYPR
;
A
#
# COMPACT_ATOMS: atom_id res chain seq x y z
N MET A 1 18.07 -9.40 11.04
CA MET A 1 16.74 -9.13 10.45
C MET A 1 15.82 -8.75 11.59
N THR A 2 15.33 -7.51 11.61
CA THR A 2 14.46 -7.00 12.66
C THR A 2 13.09 -7.63 12.48
N THR A 3 12.66 -8.40 13.45
CA THR A 3 11.29 -8.93 13.52
C THR A 3 10.36 -7.72 13.60
N GLN A 4 9.70 -7.39 12.50
CA GLN A 4 8.72 -6.33 12.42
C GLN A 4 7.56 -6.74 13.32
N THR A 5 7.48 -6.14 14.49
CA THR A 5 6.31 -6.28 15.35
C THR A 5 5.13 -5.67 14.61
N GLY A 6 3.98 -6.34 14.58
CA GLY A 6 2.80 -5.89 13.82
C GLY A 6 2.26 -4.50 14.19
N MET A 7 2.85 -3.82 15.19
CA MET A 7 2.55 -2.43 15.55
C MET A 7 3.12 -1.41 14.55
N ASP A 8 4.20 -1.74 13.84
CA ASP A 8 4.91 -0.80 12.96
C ASP A 8 4.47 -0.91 11.49
N ALA A 9 3.58 -1.86 11.17
CA ALA A 9 3.20 -2.14 9.78
C ALA A 9 2.50 -0.96 9.10
N LEU A 10 1.68 -0.20 9.84
CA LEU A 10 0.99 0.96 9.31
C LEU A 10 1.93 2.16 9.15
N ASP A 11 2.86 2.34 10.09
CA ASP A 11 3.86 3.40 10.03
C ASP A 11 4.80 3.17 8.84
N ASP A 12 5.26 1.95 8.64
CA ASP A 12 6.08 1.57 7.48
C ASP A 12 5.34 1.81 6.15
N TYR A 13 4.06 1.44 6.09
CA TYR A 13 3.24 1.69 4.91
C TYR A 13 3.10 3.20 4.65
N THR A 14 2.79 3.97 5.68
CA THR A 14 2.69 5.43 5.63
C THR A 14 3.99 6.07 5.11
N GLU A 15 5.14 5.67 5.64
CA GLU A 15 6.44 6.20 5.19
C GLU A 15 6.76 5.82 3.73
N ARG A 16 6.36 4.65 3.27
CA ARG A 16 6.52 4.24 1.86
C ARG A 16 5.66 5.07 0.92
N VAL A 17 4.39 5.32 1.28
CA VAL A 17 3.50 6.21 0.51
C VAL A 17 4.08 7.62 0.45
N LYS A 18 4.49 8.19 1.59
CA LYS A 18 5.12 9.53 1.66
C LYS A 18 6.37 9.61 0.80
N THR A 19 7.25 8.62 0.91
CA THR A 19 8.48 8.55 0.10
C THR A 19 8.15 8.52 -1.39
N ALA A 20 7.18 7.73 -1.80
CA ALA A 20 6.77 7.66 -3.20
C ALA A 20 6.17 8.99 -3.69
N VAL A 21 5.30 9.63 -2.90
CA VAL A 21 4.71 10.93 -3.23
C VAL A 21 5.76 12.04 -3.30
N SER A 22 6.78 12.02 -2.44
CA SER A 22 7.85 13.02 -2.44
C SER A 22 8.71 13.02 -3.72
N GLN A 23 8.67 11.94 -4.50
CA GLN A 23 9.36 11.84 -5.79
C GLN A 23 8.62 12.56 -6.92
N ILE A 24 7.40 13.02 -6.70
CA ILE A 24 6.63 13.78 -7.68
C ILE A 24 7.18 15.21 -7.75
N SER A 25 7.75 15.59 -8.87
CA SER A 25 8.57 16.80 -9.04
C SER A 25 7.87 18.12 -8.70
N PHE A 26 6.54 18.20 -8.80
CA PHE A 26 5.80 19.42 -8.48
C PHE A 26 5.35 19.50 -7.02
N ILE A 27 5.44 18.42 -6.24
CA ILE A 27 5.08 18.41 -4.82
C ILE A 27 6.26 18.96 -4.00
N LYS A 28 6.00 19.93 -3.13
CA LYS A 28 7.01 20.56 -2.29
C LYS A 28 7.00 20.06 -0.86
N THR A 29 5.82 19.72 -0.35
CA THR A 29 5.66 19.23 1.02
C THR A 29 4.84 17.95 1.00
N VAL A 30 5.29 16.96 1.78
CA VAL A 30 4.55 15.71 2.03
C VAL A 30 4.47 15.50 3.53
N GLY A 31 3.27 15.20 4.02
CA GLY A 31 3.00 14.98 5.44
C GLY A 31 1.94 13.91 5.68
N VAL A 32 1.51 13.79 6.93
CA VAL A 32 0.42 12.91 7.38
C VAL A 32 -0.72 13.78 7.90
N TYR A 33 -1.94 13.44 7.54
CA TYR A 33 -3.13 14.03 8.10
C TYR A 33 -3.54 13.24 9.36
N PRO A 34 -3.98 13.88 10.45
CA PRO A 34 -4.21 15.33 10.62
C PRO A 34 -3.00 16.13 11.12
N GLU A 35 -1.81 15.57 11.14
CA GLU A 35 -0.60 16.21 11.64
C GLU A 35 -0.06 17.25 10.65
N ILE A 36 -0.67 18.44 10.66
CA ILE A 36 -0.29 19.50 9.72
C ILE A 36 0.71 20.44 10.39
N PRO A 37 1.90 20.65 9.81
CA PRO A 37 2.87 21.61 10.34
C PRO A 37 2.31 23.04 10.31
N ALA A 38 2.83 23.93 11.17
CA ALA A 38 2.38 25.32 11.28
C ALA A 38 2.55 26.11 9.98
N GLY A 39 3.52 25.72 9.14
CA GLY A 39 3.74 26.27 7.80
C GLY A 39 4.24 25.17 6.86
N PHE A 40 3.84 25.23 5.61
CA PHE A 40 4.29 24.34 4.55
C PHE A 40 4.22 25.01 3.18
N ASP A 41 5.10 24.58 2.29
CA ASP A 41 5.12 25.06 0.91
C ASP A 41 4.12 24.28 0.05
N THR A 42 3.40 24.97 -0.82
CA THR A 42 2.47 24.37 -1.77
C THR A 42 3.06 24.23 -3.18
N PRO A 43 2.66 23.26 -3.99
CA PRO A 43 1.71 22.19 -3.73
C PRO A 43 2.17 21.22 -2.64
N ALA A 44 1.28 20.89 -1.71
CA ALA A 44 1.53 19.95 -0.61
C ALA A 44 0.57 18.77 -0.71
N VAL A 45 1.03 17.59 -0.22
CA VAL A 45 0.19 16.40 -0.11
C VAL A 45 0.27 15.86 1.30
N PHE A 46 -0.89 15.60 1.91
CA PHE A 46 -0.99 14.95 3.21
C PHE A 46 -1.71 13.61 3.04
N PHE A 47 -1.09 12.57 3.54
CA PHE A 47 -1.59 11.21 3.47
C PHE A 47 -2.38 10.85 4.73
N GLU A 48 -3.45 10.08 4.55
CA GLU A 48 -4.28 9.54 5.61
C GLU A 48 -4.64 8.09 5.30
N VAL A 49 -4.62 7.24 6.33
CA VAL A 49 -5.35 5.99 6.34
C VAL A 49 -6.62 6.22 7.15
N GLU A 50 -7.76 6.32 6.47
CA GLU A 50 -9.07 6.55 7.09
C GLU A 50 -9.55 5.34 7.90
N GLY A 51 -9.21 4.13 7.43
CA GLY A 51 -9.59 2.88 8.07
C GLY A 51 -9.26 1.68 7.20
N TRP A 52 -9.70 0.52 7.64
CA TRP A 52 -9.53 -0.73 6.89
C TRP A 52 -10.63 -1.73 7.19
N ASP A 53 -10.86 -2.63 6.24
CA ASP A 53 -11.77 -3.76 6.35
C ASP A 53 -10.99 -5.08 6.09
N PRO A 54 -11.49 -6.24 6.57
CA PRO A 54 -10.95 -7.54 6.17
C PRO A 54 -11.02 -7.72 4.64
N SER A 55 -10.02 -8.35 4.06
CA SER A 55 -9.99 -8.66 2.63
C SER A 55 -9.89 -10.17 2.41
N ASP A 56 -10.68 -10.69 1.46
CA ASP A 56 -10.60 -12.07 1.00
C ASP A 56 -9.42 -12.31 0.04
N ASP A 57 -8.79 -11.24 -0.41
CA ASP A 57 -7.60 -11.29 -1.24
C ASP A 57 -6.39 -11.79 -0.44
N VAL A 58 -5.64 -12.72 -1.00
CA VAL A 58 -4.47 -13.30 -0.33
C VAL A 58 -3.22 -12.51 -0.66
N VAL A 59 -2.52 -12.06 0.39
CA VAL A 59 -1.16 -11.55 0.31
C VAL A 59 -0.21 -12.60 0.86
N SER A 60 0.69 -13.09 0.03
CA SER A 60 1.61 -14.19 0.40
C SER A 60 2.51 -13.82 1.57
N GLY A 61 2.68 -14.74 2.52
CA GLY A 61 3.54 -14.58 3.69
C GLY A 61 2.94 -13.78 4.85
N SER A 62 1.66 -13.40 4.76
CA SER A 62 0.93 -12.72 5.83
C SER A 62 -0.05 -13.64 6.55
N ALA A 63 -0.36 -13.33 7.81
CA ALA A 63 -1.36 -14.07 8.58
C ALA A 63 -2.79 -13.76 8.11
N MET A 64 -3.02 -12.53 7.66
CA MET A 64 -4.29 -12.08 7.11
C MET A 64 -4.07 -10.94 6.12
N SER A 65 -5.10 -10.62 5.34
CA SER A 65 -5.12 -9.46 4.47
C SER A 65 -6.19 -8.47 4.89
N VAL A 66 -5.88 -7.19 4.76
CA VAL A 66 -6.84 -6.10 4.98
C VAL A 66 -6.82 -5.14 3.80
N GLU A 67 -7.95 -4.56 3.48
CA GLU A 67 -8.07 -3.48 2.51
C GLU A 67 -8.05 -2.14 3.23
N LEU A 68 -6.96 -1.39 3.04
CA LEU A 68 -6.82 -0.03 3.55
C LEU A 68 -7.63 0.94 2.70
N LYS A 69 -8.34 1.87 3.35
CA LYS A 69 -8.97 3.05 2.73
C LYS A 69 -8.08 4.25 2.97
N CYS A 70 -7.58 4.81 1.90
CA CYS A 70 -6.53 5.82 1.94
C CYS A 70 -6.94 7.09 1.21
N ASN A 71 -6.50 8.23 1.73
CA ASN A 71 -6.73 9.54 1.16
C ASN A 71 -5.41 10.29 0.96
N LEU A 72 -5.28 10.97 -0.17
CA LEU A 72 -4.24 11.96 -0.43
C LEU A 72 -4.88 13.33 -0.59
N TYR A 73 -4.67 14.21 0.38
CA TYR A 73 -5.13 15.60 0.33
C TYR A 73 -4.09 16.45 -0.38
N LEU A 74 -4.42 16.90 -1.59
CA LEU A 74 -3.59 17.80 -2.37
C LEU A 74 -4.01 19.24 -2.09
N LEU A 75 -3.08 20.02 -1.54
CA LEU A 75 -3.32 21.42 -1.18
C LEU A 75 -2.54 22.36 -2.10
N ARG A 76 -3.21 23.44 -2.49
CA ARG A 76 -2.62 24.53 -3.26
C ARG A 76 -3.19 25.88 -2.83
N GLU A 77 -2.33 26.89 -2.66
CA GLU A 77 -2.80 28.25 -2.36
C GLU A 77 -3.67 28.81 -3.47
N PHE A 78 -4.79 29.46 -3.13
CA PHE A 78 -5.68 30.10 -4.09
C PHE A 78 -4.98 31.19 -4.90
N ALA A 79 -4.09 31.97 -4.29
CA ALA A 79 -3.35 33.03 -4.99
C ALA A 79 -2.47 32.50 -6.14
N ALA A 80 -2.00 31.25 -6.04
CA ALA A 80 -1.18 30.60 -7.05
C ALA A 80 -1.99 29.72 -8.02
N ASP A 81 -3.26 29.52 -7.73
CA ASP A 81 -4.12 28.61 -8.47
C ASP A 81 -5.21 29.36 -9.23
N GLN A 82 -5.03 29.54 -10.51
CA GLN A 82 -5.99 30.18 -11.40
C GLN A 82 -7.35 29.44 -11.34
N TYR A 83 -8.24 29.87 -10.46
CA TYR A 83 -9.59 29.33 -10.27
C TYR A 83 -9.65 27.82 -9.94
N GLY A 84 -8.67 27.28 -9.23
CA GLY A 84 -8.63 25.85 -8.88
C GLY A 84 -8.24 24.93 -10.05
N GLN A 85 -7.96 25.46 -11.24
CA GLN A 85 -7.65 24.62 -12.40
C GLN A 85 -6.35 23.83 -12.24
N LYS A 86 -5.33 24.44 -11.64
CA LYS A 86 -4.04 23.76 -11.42
C LYS A 86 -4.15 22.68 -10.36
N ALA A 87 -4.97 22.89 -9.33
CA ALA A 87 -5.26 21.86 -8.33
C ALA A 87 -6.00 20.67 -8.94
N ARG A 88 -7.01 20.93 -9.79
CA ARG A 88 -7.73 19.87 -10.52
C ARG A 88 -6.81 19.07 -11.44
N ASN A 89 -5.94 19.72 -12.18
CA ASN A 89 -4.98 19.06 -13.06
C ASN A 89 -3.99 18.19 -12.26
N ALA A 90 -3.55 18.66 -11.10
CA ALA A 90 -2.69 17.90 -10.21
C ALA A 90 -3.42 16.70 -9.59
N ALA A 91 -4.69 16.86 -9.19
CA ALA A 91 -5.53 15.77 -8.70
C ALA A 91 -5.76 14.71 -9.80
N MET A 92 -6.01 15.13 -11.05
CA MET A 92 -6.13 14.21 -12.18
C MET A 92 -4.82 13.45 -12.43
N PHE A 93 -3.67 14.12 -12.35
CA PHE A 93 -2.37 13.44 -12.43
C PHE A 93 -2.21 12.40 -11.31
N MET A 94 -2.53 12.77 -10.05
CA MET A 94 -2.44 11.87 -8.91
C MET A 94 -3.32 10.63 -9.07
N THR A 95 -4.51 10.77 -9.65
CA THR A 95 -5.41 9.65 -9.97
C THR A 95 -4.71 8.58 -10.82
N GLY A 96 -4.09 8.97 -11.91
CA GLY A 96 -3.36 8.05 -12.77
C GLY A 96 -2.06 7.53 -12.14
N TRP A 97 -1.42 8.37 -11.33
CA TRP A 97 -0.17 8.01 -10.65
C TRP A 97 -0.37 6.95 -9.57
N ILE A 98 -1.48 6.98 -8.83
CA ILE A 98 -1.80 6.02 -7.76
C ILE A 98 -2.21 4.68 -8.35
N ASN A 99 -3.08 4.68 -9.34
CA ASN A 99 -3.74 3.47 -9.82
C ASN A 99 -2.72 2.44 -10.34
N GLY A 100 -2.79 1.24 -9.79
CA GLY A 100 -1.88 0.14 -10.13
C GLY A 100 -0.52 0.18 -9.40
N ARG A 101 -0.27 1.13 -8.49
CA ARG A 101 1.02 1.28 -7.81
C ARG A 101 1.10 0.43 -6.54
N PRO A 102 2.13 -0.42 -6.38
CA PRO A 102 2.41 -1.07 -5.09
C PRO A 102 3.21 -0.12 -4.19
N PHE A 103 2.80 -0.01 -2.92
CA PHE A 103 3.53 0.76 -1.89
C PHE A 103 4.28 -0.15 -0.91
N GLY A 104 4.68 -1.32 -1.34
CA GLY A 104 5.50 -2.23 -0.54
C GLY A 104 5.48 -3.67 -1.04
N PRO A 105 6.32 -4.57 -0.49
CA PRO A 105 6.42 -5.95 -0.95
C PRO A 105 5.20 -6.80 -0.58
N ALA A 106 4.55 -6.49 0.54
CA ALA A 106 3.35 -7.19 1.01
C ALA A 106 2.07 -6.40 0.71
N THR A 107 1.97 -5.86 -0.53
CA THR A 107 0.80 -5.09 -0.97
C THR A 107 0.37 -5.54 -2.36
N LYS A 108 -0.94 -5.52 -2.62
CA LYS A 108 -1.47 -5.55 -3.99
C LYS A 108 -1.36 -4.16 -4.63
N PRO A 109 -1.53 -4.04 -5.95
CA PRO A 109 -1.63 -2.73 -6.58
C PRO A 109 -2.74 -1.88 -5.97
N ALA A 110 -2.48 -0.58 -5.78
CA ALA A 110 -3.48 0.36 -5.30
C ALA A 110 -4.58 0.56 -6.35
N GLU A 111 -5.82 0.70 -5.90
CA GLU A 111 -6.99 0.92 -6.74
C GLU A 111 -7.57 2.30 -6.45
N PHE A 112 -7.62 3.16 -7.47
CA PHE A 112 -8.27 4.46 -7.36
C PHE A 112 -9.77 4.29 -7.12
N THR A 113 -10.31 4.97 -6.07
CA THR A 113 -11.72 4.86 -5.69
C THR A 113 -12.50 6.15 -5.90
N GLY A 114 -11.85 7.32 -5.89
CA GLY A 114 -12.55 8.57 -6.14
C GLY A 114 -11.68 9.81 -5.99
N VAL A 115 -12.21 10.93 -6.49
CA VAL A 115 -11.59 12.26 -6.32
C VAL A 115 -12.69 13.30 -6.14
N GLN A 116 -12.50 14.18 -5.15
CA GLN A 116 -13.45 15.26 -4.88
C GLN A 116 -12.76 16.48 -4.28
N GLU A 117 -13.38 17.64 -4.43
CA GLU A 117 -13.00 18.82 -3.66
C GLU A 117 -13.34 18.60 -2.19
N SER A 118 -12.44 18.99 -1.31
CA SER A 118 -12.57 18.74 0.13
C SER A 118 -12.38 20.02 0.92
N ASP A 119 -13.13 20.12 2.01
CA ASP A 119 -12.93 21.15 3.02
C ASP A 119 -11.77 20.71 3.93
N TRP A 120 -10.68 21.47 3.87
CA TRP A 120 -9.53 21.22 4.74
C TRP A 120 -9.76 21.85 6.12
N MET A 121 -9.71 21.00 7.15
CA MET A 121 -9.90 21.43 8.53
C MET A 121 -8.56 21.42 9.27
N LYS A 122 -8.16 22.56 9.80
CA LYS A 122 -7.05 22.68 10.74
C LYS A 122 -7.58 23.19 12.07
N ASP A 123 -7.32 22.45 13.16
CA ASP A 123 -7.80 22.81 14.51
C ASP A 123 -9.34 23.03 14.57
N GLY A 124 -10.10 22.26 13.80
CA GLY A 124 -11.55 22.38 13.72
C GLY A 124 -12.08 23.58 12.96
N LYS A 125 -11.20 24.29 12.22
CA LYS A 125 -11.59 25.44 11.40
C LYS A 125 -11.24 25.21 9.93
N ALA A 126 -12.17 25.53 9.03
CA ALA A 126 -11.93 25.49 7.59
C ALA A 126 -10.79 26.44 7.20
N VAL A 127 -9.79 25.92 6.48
CA VAL A 127 -8.69 26.73 5.95
C VAL A 127 -9.07 27.24 4.57
N SER A 128 -9.60 28.46 4.51
CA SER A 128 -10.10 29.09 3.29
C SER A 128 -9.02 29.62 2.33
N SER A 129 -7.73 29.50 2.68
CA SER A 129 -6.63 30.01 1.85
C SER A 129 -6.12 29.03 0.80
N HIS A 130 -6.61 27.78 0.81
CA HIS A 130 -6.15 26.72 -0.08
C HIS A 130 -7.31 26.06 -0.82
N SER A 131 -7.07 25.71 -2.07
CA SER A 131 -7.86 24.72 -2.79
C SER A 131 -7.38 23.34 -2.39
N VAL A 132 -8.31 22.48 -1.98
CA VAL A 132 -8.00 21.13 -1.49
C VAL A 132 -8.75 20.10 -2.30
N TRP A 133 -8.03 19.10 -2.78
CA TRP A 133 -8.58 17.93 -3.47
C TRP A 133 -8.19 16.68 -2.74
N CYS A 134 -9.18 15.88 -2.39
CA CYS A 134 -9.00 14.55 -1.83
C CYS A 134 -9.00 13.53 -2.98
N VAL A 135 -7.91 12.79 -3.12
CA VAL A 135 -7.79 11.65 -4.03
C VAL A 135 -7.79 10.38 -3.19
N SER A 136 -8.84 9.60 -3.31
CA SER A 136 -9.06 8.39 -2.52
C SER A 136 -8.65 7.14 -3.30
N PHE A 137 -8.09 6.17 -2.59
CA PHE A 137 -7.74 4.86 -3.14
C PHE A 137 -7.85 3.78 -2.07
N SER A 138 -8.00 2.54 -2.49
CA SER A 138 -7.85 1.38 -1.61
C SER A 138 -6.62 0.58 -1.97
N GLN A 139 -6.10 -0.15 -0.98
CA GLN A 139 -5.00 -1.08 -1.20
C GLN A 139 -5.05 -2.26 -0.24
N VAL A 140 -4.99 -3.47 -0.78
CA VAL A 140 -4.88 -4.66 0.04
C VAL A 140 -3.44 -4.84 0.51
N VAL A 141 -3.28 -5.00 1.82
CA VAL A 141 -1.99 -5.22 2.49
C VAL A 141 -2.03 -6.46 3.36
N GLY A 142 -0.91 -7.16 3.41
CA GLY A 142 -0.72 -8.30 4.29
C GLY A 142 -0.33 -7.84 5.70
N VAL A 143 -0.97 -8.41 6.71
CA VAL A 143 -0.73 -8.11 8.13
C VAL A 143 -0.31 -9.37 8.87
N GLY A 144 0.69 -9.22 9.74
CA GLY A 144 1.24 -10.33 10.53
C GLY A 144 2.08 -11.29 9.68
N THR A 145 2.63 -12.30 10.35
CA THR A 145 3.40 -13.37 9.70
C THR A 145 2.52 -14.59 9.55
N ASP A 146 2.58 -15.24 8.40
CA ASP A 146 1.86 -16.49 8.15
C ASP A 146 2.23 -17.54 9.23
N PRO A 147 1.28 -17.97 10.06
CA PRO A 147 1.55 -18.95 11.12
C PRO A 147 1.88 -20.34 10.56
N PHE A 148 1.60 -20.58 9.29
CA PHE A 148 1.90 -21.82 8.58
C PHE A 148 3.16 -21.72 7.71
N ALA A 149 3.82 -20.54 7.70
CA ALA A 149 5.08 -20.39 7.00
C ALA A 149 6.12 -21.38 7.56
N PRO A 150 6.83 -22.11 6.70
CA PRO A 150 7.88 -22.97 7.17
C PRO A 150 8.94 -22.16 7.93
N PRO A 151 9.53 -22.70 9.02
CA PRO A 151 10.61 -22.03 9.73
C PRO A 151 11.77 -21.70 8.77
N GLU A 152 12.51 -20.63 9.08
CA GLU A 152 13.61 -20.11 8.23
C GLU A 152 14.70 -21.17 7.95
N ASP A 153 14.84 -22.14 8.85
CA ASP A 153 15.76 -23.29 8.78
C ASP A 153 15.08 -24.56 8.25
N ALA A 154 13.84 -24.47 7.75
CA ALA A 154 13.17 -25.62 7.17
C ALA A 154 14.00 -26.21 6.02
N PRO A 155 14.20 -27.52 5.98
CA PRO A 155 14.93 -28.13 4.90
C PRO A 155 14.23 -27.88 3.58
N LEU A 156 14.96 -27.28 2.62
CA LEU A 156 14.43 -27.07 1.29
C LEU A 156 14.07 -28.42 0.66
N LEU A 157 12.93 -28.48 0.01
CA LEU A 157 12.52 -29.62 -0.77
C LEU A 157 13.55 -29.84 -1.88
N LYS A 158 14.30 -30.94 -1.79
CA LYS A 158 15.39 -31.24 -2.75
C LYS A 158 14.88 -32.03 -3.95
N GLU A 159 13.99 -32.98 -3.69
CA GLU A 159 13.53 -33.91 -4.73
C GLU A 159 12.07 -34.29 -4.46
N ILE A 160 11.30 -34.45 -5.50
CA ILE A 160 9.97 -35.03 -5.51
C ILE A 160 9.97 -36.23 -6.43
N PHE A 161 9.51 -37.33 -5.91
CA PHE A 161 9.30 -38.55 -6.66
C PHE A 161 7.81 -38.89 -6.71
N VAL A 162 7.33 -39.36 -7.83
CA VAL A 162 5.95 -39.76 -8.05
C VAL A 162 5.91 -41.21 -8.44
N GLY A 163 5.13 -42.00 -7.71
CA GLY A 163 4.78 -43.36 -8.03
C GLY A 163 3.32 -43.48 -8.45
N PHE A 164 3.00 -44.44 -9.27
CA PHE A 164 1.64 -44.70 -9.75
C PHE A 164 1.10 -46.02 -9.19
N ALA A 165 -0.14 -46.00 -8.74
CA ALA A 165 -0.80 -47.24 -8.30
C ALA A 165 -0.89 -48.25 -9.45
N PRO A 166 -0.74 -49.59 -9.20
CA PRO A 166 -0.64 -50.20 -7.87
C PRO A 166 0.76 -50.18 -7.25
N ASP A 167 1.81 -49.77 -7.98
CA ASP A 167 3.21 -49.92 -7.57
C ASP A 167 3.65 -48.68 -6.74
N ILE A 168 3.02 -48.53 -5.56
CA ILE A 168 3.30 -47.45 -4.60
C ILE A 168 3.69 -48.02 -3.23
N GLY A 169 4.48 -47.24 -2.49
CA GLY A 169 4.94 -47.59 -1.17
C GLY A 169 6.44 -47.90 -1.12
N LYS A 170 6.94 -48.21 0.06
CA LYS A 170 8.37 -48.36 0.32
C LYS A 170 9.04 -49.48 -0.52
N GLU A 171 8.29 -50.49 -0.91
CA GLU A 171 8.76 -51.60 -1.71
C GLU A 171 9.00 -51.24 -3.19
N HIS A 172 8.39 -50.14 -3.65
CA HIS A 172 8.42 -49.65 -5.02
C HIS A 172 9.17 -48.30 -5.18
N GLU A 173 9.92 -47.89 -4.18
CA GLU A 173 10.68 -46.62 -4.25
C GLU A 173 11.61 -46.53 -5.47
N ALA A 174 12.11 -47.68 -5.94
CA ALA A 174 12.97 -47.73 -7.12
C ALA A 174 12.24 -47.44 -8.45
N ASP A 175 10.89 -47.54 -8.44
CA ASP A 175 10.06 -47.36 -9.63
C ASP A 175 9.48 -45.93 -9.71
N TYR A 176 9.79 -45.07 -8.72
CA TYR A 176 9.31 -43.69 -8.68
C TYR A 176 10.05 -42.81 -9.65
N GLU A 177 9.30 -42.02 -10.39
CA GLU A 177 9.83 -41.06 -11.30
C GLU A 177 10.15 -39.73 -10.57
N ARG A 178 11.37 -39.23 -10.75
CA ARG A 178 11.78 -37.94 -10.20
C ARG A 178 11.21 -36.80 -11.03
N VAL A 179 10.34 -36.00 -10.43
CA VAL A 179 9.66 -34.87 -11.11
C VAL A 179 10.21 -33.49 -10.72
N TYR A 180 10.99 -33.41 -9.63
CA TYR A 180 11.65 -32.16 -9.21
C TYR A 180 13.01 -32.43 -8.54
N PRO A 181 14.05 -31.60 -8.81
CA PRO A 181 14.19 -30.72 -9.98
C PRO A 181 14.33 -31.52 -11.27
N ARG A 182 13.92 -30.93 -12.38
CA ARG A 182 14.12 -31.52 -13.73
C ARG A 182 15.53 -31.34 -14.22
#